data_bbe06da7f708541c14b15b78c860e627
#
_entry.id   bbe06da7f708541c14b15b78c860e627
#
_cell.length_a   1.000
_cell.length_b   1.000
_cell.length_c   1.000
_cell.angle_alpha   90.00
_cell.angle_beta   90.00
_cell.angle_gamma   90.00
#
_symmetry.space_group_name_H-M   'P 1'
#
loop_
_entity.id
_entity.type
_entity.pdbx_description
1 polymer ?
#
loop_
_entity_poly.entity_id
_entity_poly.type
_entity_poly.pdbx_seq_one_letter_code
_entity_poly.pdbx_strand_id
1 'polypeptide(L)'
;MTNLLITELPAHARIVIVGGGMAGLELAAELERRGQTGVLVLEAGPAADPRHVSYAYDPEKAAEVSSQPESDEYFRRSWTSDSPPFYDRNSGLRARLGGRSLYWFGLVLPLEPWALAGSAWPASIVADLTESWRGGRSLYDRLSDDLGVPLRGYIDPADAGPETITLGGHVFGPAPRAYRGTDDRWCAYSPLDHWRDPQTGESVGARGGVEVACDTEVESVVVGGGRATGVRVRRADTGEIHDITADAVVLCAGTVDSGRLAIDAIQQAEPTAPAHLFGLSDHLAQGFAVEVEPGAAPDSPLRLGSFTAVGDGSARSNFFLEVEPTEDGRWRVTVTTLGEQEPGANGLIRVPGEAGDQWRVRAEIGPRDRDVLRAQQEELERIWEAVRHLYDLKPHRLEFAEYGAASPSSDVPPGTPYTGKGTLGTLQHEGCLVRIGDTLDSDQQFVAVANLYAAGPTTFPRMGAANPTLTTLALSRRLGAHLADRPGSADR
;
A
#
# COMPACT_ATOMS: atom_id res chain seq x y z
N MET A 1 27.49 -3.70 18.87
CA MET A 1 26.15 -3.66 18.24
C MET A 1 26.31 -2.93 16.92
N THR A 2 26.16 -3.60 15.81
CA THR A 2 26.21 -2.99 14.47
C THR A 2 25.06 -1.97 14.39
N ASN A 3 25.40 -0.74 14.07
CA ASN A 3 24.40 0.32 13.91
C ASN A 3 23.66 0.03 12.57
N LEU A 4 22.35 -0.04 12.58
CA LEU A 4 21.54 -0.24 11.36
C LEU A 4 21.84 0.86 10.33
N LEU A 5 21.98 2.10 10.80
CA LEU A 5 22.23 3.27 9.95
C LEU A 5 23.73 3.43 9.68
N ILE A 6 24.06 3.63 8.42
CA ILE A 6 25.42 3.97 7.97
C ILE A 6 25.45 5.34 7.33
N THR A 7 26.60 6.02 7.44
CA THR A 7 26.87 7.32 6.80
C THR A 7 27.80 7.20 5.60
N GLU A 8 28.70 6.21 5.62
CA GLU A 8 29.60 5.93 4.50
C GLU A 8 28.99 4.86 3.60
N LEU A 9 28.92 5.15 2.31
CA LEU A 9 28.37 4.22 1.31
C LEU A 9 29.42 3.18 0.93
N PRO A 10 29.10 1.88 0.95
CA PRO A 10 30.01 0.85 0.47
C PRO A 10 30.14 0.91 -1.07
N ALA A 11 31.30 0.56 -1.59
CA ALA A 11 31.51 0.45 -3.03
C ALA A 11 30.75 -0.74 -3.66
N HIS A 12 30.39 -1.73 -2.83
CA HIS A 12 29.68 -2.95 -3.25
C HIS A 12 28.72 -3.42 -2.16
N ALA A 13 27.56 -3.92 -2.58
CA ALA A 13 26.64 -4.66 -1.72
C ALA A 13 26.19 -5.94 -2.45
N ARG A 14 25.94 -7.02 -1.72
CA ARG A 14 25.41 -8.24 -2.32
C ARG A 14 23.98 -8.00 -2.84
N ILE A 15 23.15 -7.32 -2.06
CA ILE A 15 21.78 -6.96 -2.43
C ILE A 15 21.56 -5.50 -2.11
N VAL A 16 21.19 -4.72 -3.12
CA VAL A 16 20.73 -3.34 -2.93
C VAL A 16 19.20 -3.31 -2.98
N ILE A 17 18.58 -2.77 -1.94
CA ILE A 17 17.13 -2.54 -1.83
C ILE A 17 16.88 -1.04 -1.96
N VAL A 18 16.14 -0.63 -2.98
CA VAL A 18 15.84 0.76 -3.29
C VAL A 18 14.51 1.16 -2.65
N GLY A 19 14.57 1.90 -1.55
CA GLY A 19 13.43 2.37 -0.77
C GLY A 19 13.30 1.66 0.58
N GLY A 20 13.34 2.44 1.65
CA GLY A 20 13.20 2.04 3.05
C GLY A 20 11.76 2.12 3.58
N GLY A 21 10.77 1.77 2.73
CA GLY A 21 9.35 1.71 3.09
C GLY A 21 8.88 0.28 3.45
N MET A 22 7.57 0.06 3.43
CA MET A 22 6.91 -1.21 3.82
C MET A 22 7.54 -2.44 3.13
N ALA A 23 7.64 -2.43 1.81
CA ALA A 23 8.13 -3.59 1.06
C ALA A 23 9.64 -3.82 1.25
N GLY A 24 10.44 -2.75 1.17
CA GLY A 24 11.90 -2.84 1.25
C GLY A 24 12.37 -3.27 2.63
N LEU A 25 11.78 -2.73 3.69
CA LEU A 25 12.15 -3.12 5.06
C LEU A 25 11.67 -4.53 5.42
N GLU A 26 10.49 -4.98 4.96
CA GLU A 26 10.05 -6.36 5.17
C GLU A 26 10.96 -7.36 4.45
N LEU A 27 11.38 -7.02 3.22
CA LEU A 27 12.36 -7.79 2.47
C LEU A 27 13.71 -7.86 3.21
N ALA A 28 14.22 -6.73 3.69
CA ALA A 28 15.46 -6.66 4.45
C ALA A 28 15.39 -7.49 5.74
N ALA A 29 14.27 -7.38 6.48
CA ALA A 29 14.04 -8.17 7.69
C ALA A 29 14.00 -9.68 7.39
N GLU A 30 13.39 -10.11 6.28
CA GLU A 30 13.37 -11.52 5.90
C GLU A 30 14.76 -12.02 5.51
N LEU A 31 15.56 -11.22 4.79
CA LEU A 31 16.95 -11.55 4.46
C LEU A 31 17.80 -11.70 5.75
N GLU A 32 17.64 -10.79 6.73
CA GLU A 32 18.32 -10.87 8.01
C GLU A 32 17.90 -12.10 8.82
N ARG A 33 16.59 -12.44 8.88
CA ARG A 33 16.09 -13.67 9.51
C ARG A 33 16.73 -14.94 8.92
N ARG A 34 17.10 -14.87 7.63
CA ARG A 34 17.79 -15.96 6.91
C ARG A 34 19.32 -15.90 6.99
N GLY A 35 19.86 -15.01 7.83
CA GLY A 35 21.30 -14.89 8.05
C GLY A 35 22.07 -14.29 6.89
N GLN A 36 21.39 -13.58 5.97
CA GLN A 36 22.07 -12.93 4.85
C GLN A 36 22.84 -11.70 5.29
N THR A 37 23.98 -11.46 4.67
CA THR A 37 24.85 -10.29 4.90
C THR A 37 25.08 -9.52 3.61
N GLY A 38 25.60 -8.30 3.72
CA GLY A 38 25.85 -7.43 2.56
C GLY A 38 24.54 -6.93 1.92
N VAL A 39 23.50 -6.74 2.73
CA VAL A 39 22.22 -6.17 2.32
C VAL A 39 22.25 -4.69 2.64
N LEU A 40 22.07 -3.85 1.61
CA LEU A 40 22.05 -2.39 1.72
C LEU A 40 20.67 -1.86 1.32
N VAL A 41 20.01 -1.18 2.24
CA VAL A 41 18.78 -0.42 1.97
C VAL A 41 19.14 1.05 1.73
N LEU A 42 18.68 1.60 0.62
CA LEU A 42 18.86 3.00 0.24
C LEU A 42 17.53 3.73 0.37
N GLU A 43 17.48 4.74 1.23
CA GLU A 43 16.30 5.56 1.45
C GLU A 43 16.60 7.02 1.06
N ALA A 44 15.73 7.60 0.22
CA ALA A 44 15.90 8.96 -0.29
C ALA A 44 15.73 10.04 0.79
N GLY A 45 14.90 9.76 1.78
CA GLY A 45 14.64 10.67 2.89
C GLY A 45 15.45 10.38 4.15
N PRO A 46 15.29 11.23 5.19
CA PRO A 46 16.04 11.13 6.42
C PRO A 46 15.61 9.95 7.31
N ALA A 47 16.50 9.56 8.22
CA ALA A 47 16.17 8.71 9.36
C ALA A 47 15.52 9.57 10.46
N ALA A 48 14.31 10.04 10.21
CA ALA A 48 13.54 10.81 11.17
C ALA A 48 12.96 9.92 12.29
N ASP A 49 12.10 10.49 13.15
CA ASP A 49 11.45 9.75 14.23
C ASP A 49 10.83 8.44 13.70
N PRO A 50 11.31 7.25 14.13
CA PRO A 50 10.86 5.97 13.57
C PRO A 50 9.50 5.51 14.10
N ARG A 51 8.88 6.25 15.03
CA ARG A 51 7.57 5.91 15.60
C ARG A 51 6.46 6.14 14.57
N HIS A 52 5.39 5.38 14.71
CA HIS A 52 4.16 5.62 13.95
C HIS A 52 3.62 7.03 14.24
N VAL A 53 3.00 7.67 13.25
CA VAL A 53 2.52 9.03 13.35
C VAL A 53 1.63 9.29 14.57
N SER A 54 0.80 8.30 14.98
CA SER A 54 -0.03 8.37 16.19
C SER A 54 0.77 8.43 17.50
N TYR A 55 2.03 8.07 17.47
CA TYR A 55 2.95 8.16 18.62
C TYR A 55 3.98 9.28 18.46
N ALA A 56 4.36 9.60 17.21
CA ALA A 56 5.35 10.64 16.92
C ALA A 56 4.81 12.05 17.10
N TYR A 57 3.54 12.27 16.78
CA TYR A 57 2.88 13.57 16.81
C TYR A 57 1.78 13.63 17.86
N ASP A 58 1.33 14.86 18.17
CA ASP A 58 0.06 15.02 18.86
C ASP A 58 -1.13 14.59 17.97
N PRO A 59 -2.32 14.35 18.54
CA PRO A 59 -3.48 13.87 17.78
C PRO A 59 -3.92 14.82 16.65
N GLU A 60 -3.80 16.12 16.82
CA GLU A 60 -4.19 17.12 15.81
C GLU A 60 -3.24 17.03 14.61
N LYS A 61 -1.93 17.01 14.84
CA LYS A 61 -0.93 16.85 13.78
C LYS A 61 -1.03 15.48 13.10
N ALA A 62 -1.32 14.43 13.86
CA ALA A 62 -1.53 13.09 13.30
C ALA A 62 -2.75 13.07 12.35
N ALA A 63 -3.85 13.70 12.74
CA ALA A 63 -5.03 13.84 11.90
C ALA A 63 -4.77 14.71 10.66
N GLU A 64 -4.06 15.84 10.82
CA GLU A 64 -3.69 16.72 9.71
C GLU A 64 -2.88 15.95 8.65
N VAL A 65 -1.74 15.35 9.00
CA VAL A 65 -0.87 14.66 8.04
C VAL A 65 -1.50 13.40 7.43
N SER A 66 -2.54 12.84 8.07
CA SER A 66 -3.30 11.72 7.53
C SER A 66 -4.33 12.17 6.50
N SER A 67 -5.03 13.28 6.76
CA SER A 67 -6.10 13.81 5.90
C SER A 67 -5.57 14.72 4.79
N GLN A 68 -4.45 15.42 5.03
CA GLN A 68 -3.77 16.33 4.11
C GLN A 68 -2.31 15.92 3.95
N PRO A 69 -2.03 14.83 3.21
CA PRO A 69 -0.68 14.28 3.08
C PRO A 69 0.39 15.28 2.65
N GLU A 70 0.02 16.28 1.86
CA GLU A 70 0.90 17.34 1.39
C GLU A 70 1.34 18.32 2.49
N SER A 71 0.69 18.33 3.65
CA SER A 71 1.11 19.13 4.80
C SER A 71 2.31 18.55 5.54
N ASP A 72 2.67 17.29 5.28
CA ASP A 72 3.79 16.62 5.89
C ASP A 72 5.12 17.03 5.21
N GLU A 73 6.12 17.38 6.01
CA GLU A 73 7.45 17.73 5.52
C GLU A 73 8.13 16.62 4.70
N TYR A 74 7.74 15.35 4.93
CA TYR A 74 8.27 14.20 4.20
C TYR A 74 7.50 13.89 2.91
N PHE A 75 6.43 14.63 2.63
CA PHE A 75 5.67 14.43 1.40
C PHE A 75 6.50 14.74 0.17
N ARG A 76 6.55 13.82 -0.77
CA ARG A 76 7.25 13.98 -2.05
C ARG A 76 6.42 13.38 -3.19
N ARG A 77 6.50 14.03 -4.34
CA ARG A 77 5.91 13.55 -5.59
C ARG A 77 6.87 13.81 -6.74
N SER A 78 7.29 12.75 -7.41
CA SER A 78 8.26 12.79 -8.52
C SER A 78 7.59 12.88 -9.89
N TRP A 79 6.26 12.96 -9.96
CA TRP A 79 5.47 13.00 -11.19
C TRP A 79 4.49 14.15 -11.22
N THR A 80 3.96 14.41 -12.42
CA THR A 80 2.79 15.26 -12.64
C THR A 80 1.64 14.41 -13.17
N SER A 81 0.40 14.83 -12.89
CA SER A 81 -0.77 14.18 -13.45
C SER A 81 -1.16 14.82 -14.79
N ASP A 82 -1.40 14.00 -15.80
CA ASP A 82 -2.06 14.42 -17.05
C ASP A 82 -3.59 14.42 -16.94
N SER A 83 -4.13 13.95 -15.82
CA SER A 83 -5.56 13.70 -15.63
C SER A 83 -6.06 14.17 -14.24
N PRO A 84 -5.82 15.45 -13.85
CA PRO A 84 -6.34 15.93 -12.56
C PRO A 84 -7.86 15.72 -12.48
N PRO A 85 -8.39 15.38 -11.28
CA PRO A 85 -7.72 15.34 -9.97
C PRO A 85 -7.05 13.99 -9.63
N PHE A 86 -7.00 13.03 -10.56
CA PHE A 86 -6.38 11.72 -10.33
C PHE A 86 -4.85 11.84 -10.23
N TYR A 87 -4.25 11.16 -9.27
CA TYR A 87 -2.80 11.17 -9.00
C TYR A 87 -2.21 12.58 -8.85
N ASP A 88 -3.03 13.53 -8.37
CA ASP A 88 -2.65 14.90 -8.08
C ASP A 88 -2.76 15.20 -6.57
N ARG A 89 -2.40 16.40 -6.12
CA ARG A 89 -2.44 16.87 -4.73
C ARG A 89 -1.98 15.81 -3.72
N ASN A 90 -2.90 15.09 -3.07
CA ASN A 90 -2.64 14.14 -1.97
C ASN A 90 -1.98 12.84 -2.42
N SER A 91 -1.74 12.63 -3.71
CA SER A 91 -1.02 11.48 -4.23
C SER A 91 0.49 11.72 -4.19
N GLY A 92 1.21 10.98 -3.37
CA GLY A 92 2.65 11.10 -3.21
C GLY A 92 3.22 10.09 -2.22
N LEU A 93 4.53 10.11 -2.04
CA LEU A 93 5.26 9.26 -1.12
C LEU A 93 5.57 9.99 0.20
N ARG A 94 6.00 9.24 1.20
CA ARG A 94 6.64 9.73 2.41
C ARG A 94 8.13 9.42 2.32
N ALA A 95 8.94 10.39 1.88
CA ALA A 95 10.38 10.24 1.75
C ALA A 95 11.04 10.36 3.12
N ARG A 96 11.04 9.25 3.85
CA ARG A 96 11.70 9.04 5.14
C ARG A 96 11.80 7.55 5.42
N LEU A 97 12.74 7.15 6.26
CA LEU A 97 12.85 5.76 6.70
C LEU A 97 11.56 5.30 7.37
N GLY A 98 11.05 4.15 6.93
CA GLY A 98 9.72 3.63 7.27
C GLY A 98 8.64 4.00 6.25
N GLY A 99 8.78 5.12 5.55
CA GLY A 99 7.84 5.53 4.53
C GLY A 99 6.39 5.53 4.99
N ARG A 100 5.47 5.12 4.14
CA ARG A 100 4.04 5.02 4.44
C ARG A 100 3.69 4.00 5.54
N SER A 101 4.62 3.09 5.93
CA SER A 101 4.35 2.15 7.02
C SER A 101 4.17 2.83 8.39
N LEU A 102 4.58 4.09 8.50
CA LEU A 102 4.40 4.90 9.70
C LEU A 102 3.09 5.72 9.72
N TYR A 103 2.27 5.64 8.64
CA TYR A 103 1.08 6.48 8.45
C TYR A 103 -0.22 5.69 8.24
N TRP A 104 -0.15 4.39 7.99
CA TRP A 104 -1.30 3.58 7.62
C TRP A 104 -2.15 3.14 8.83
N PHE A 105 -3.38 2.69 8.57
CA PHE A 105 -4.35 2.34 9.62
C PHE A 105 -4.36 0.85 9.99
N GLY A 106 -3.32 0.10 9.65
CA GLY A 106 -3.09 -1.27 10.11
C GLY A 106 -4.00 -2.34 9.52
N LEU A 107 -4.92 -2.04 8.61
CA LEU A 107 -5.86 -3.01 8.06
C LEU A 107 -5.15 -4.06 7.20
N VAL A 108 -5.27 -5.32 7.57
CA VAL A 108 -4.64 -6.47 6.91
C VAL A 108 -5.68 -7.43 6.38
N LEU A 109 -5.87 -7.45 5.07
CA LEU A 109 -6.82 -8.31 4.38
C LEU A 109 -6.09 -9.21 3.38
N PRO A 110 -6.39 -10.52 3.36
CA PRO A 110 -5.98 -11.36 2.25
C PRO A 110 -6.72 -10.94 0.98
N LEU A 111 -6.07 -11.09 -0.17
CA LEU A 111 -6.76 -10.92 -1.46
C LEU A 111 -7.93 -11.91 -1.54
N GLU A 112 -9.02 -11.43 -2.09
CA GLU A 112 -10.23 -12.22 -2.25
C GLU A 112 -10.00 -13.39 -3.21
N PRO A 113 -10.67 -14.55 -2.98
CA PRO A 113 -10.56 -15.70 -3.88
C PRO A 113 -10.86 -15.36 -5.34
N TRP A 114 -11.82 -14.47 -5.61
CA TRP A 114 -12.16 -14.04 -6.96
C TRP A 114 -11.06 -13.17 -7.60
N ALA A 115 -10.29 -12.41 -6.82
CA ALA A 115 -9.14 -11.63 -7.30
C ALA A 115 -7.94 -12.52 -7.62
N LEU A 116 -7.76 -13.60 -6.89
CA LEU A 116 -6.72 -14.62 -7.12
C LEU A 116 -7.09 -15.64 -8.20
N ALA A 117 -8.39 -15.76 -8.53
CA ALA A 117 -8.85 -16.71 -9.55
C ALA A 117 -8.48 -16.26 -10.98
N GLY A 118 -8.38 -17.24 -11.88
CA GLY A 118 -8.05 -16.99 -13.29
C GLY A 118 -6.54 -16.98 -13.56
N SER A 119 -6.14 -16.35 -14.66
CA SER A 119 -4.74 -16.40 -15.16
C SER A 119 -3.90 -15.17 -14.80
N ALA A 120 -4.45 -14.18 -14.10
CA ALA A 120 -3.71 -12.96 -13.76
C ALA A 120 -2.56 -13.25 -12.79
N TRP A 121 -2.85 -14.01 -11.72
CA TRP A 121 -1.86 -14.43 -10.75
C TRP A 121 -1.26 -15.80 -11.14
N PRO A 122 0.09 -15.97 -11.16
CA PRO A 122 0.70 -17.28 -11.33
C PRO A 122 0.24 -18.26 -10.24
N ALA A 123 -0.14 -19.48 -10.64
CA ALA A 123 -0.67 -20.49 -9.72
C ALA A 123 0.27 -20.81 -8.55
N SER A 124 1.59 -20.78 -8.79
CA SER A 124 2.58 -20.98 -7.73
C SER A 124 2.55 -19.89 -6.67
N ILE A 125 2.32 -18.64 -7.06
CA ILE A 125 2.19 -17.53 -6.10
C ILE A 125 0.88 -17.64 -5.33
N VAL A 126 -0.22 -18.00 -5.99
CA VAL A 126 -1.51 -18.22 -5.31
C VAL A 126 -1.36 -19.32 -4.25
N ALA A 127 -0.74 -20.45 -4.60
CA ALA A 127 -0.47 -21.53 -3.65
C ALA A 127 0.42 -21.07 -2.48
N ASP A 128 1.50 -20.32 -2.75
CA ASP A 128 2.38 -19.77 -1.70
C ASP A 128 1.62 -18.83 -0.76
N LEU A 129 0.71 -18.02 -1.28
CA LEU A 129 -0.09 -17.07 -0.50
C LEU A 129 -1.14 -17.76 0.37
N THR A 130 -1.87 -18.78 -0.17
CA THR A 130 -3.14 -19.25 0.41
C THR A 130 -3.12 -20.70 0.88
N GLU A 131 -2.20 -21.54 0.39
CA GLU A 131 -2.20 -22.98 0.68
C GLU A 131 -0.97 -23.39 1.48
N SER A 132 0.20 -23.39 0.85
CA SER A 132 1.44 -23.81 1.50
C SER A 132 2.66 -23.14 0.87
N TRP A 133 3.55 -22.63 1.68
CA TRP A 133 4.81 -22.03 1.27
C TRP A 133 5.99 -22.82 1.82
N ARG A 134 6.88 -23.31 0.91
CA ARG A 134 8.10 -24.06 1.27
C ARG A 134 7.83 -25.26 2.19
N GLY A 135 6.78 -26.00 1.89
CA GLY A 135 6.38 -27.19 2.65
C GLY A 135 5.80 -26.92 4.05
N GLY A 136 5.48 -25.67 4.37
CA GLY A 136 4.85 -25.26 5.63
C GLY A 136 3.51 -24.57 5.39
N ARG A 137 3.07 -23.77 6.37
CA ARG A 137 1.85 -22.96 6.27
C ARG A 137 1.97 -21.91 5.17
N SER A 138 0.84 -21.43 4.67
CA SER A 138 0.76 -20.34 3.69
C SER A 138 1.45 -19.07 4.18
N LEU A 139 1.80 -18.17 3.26
CA LEU A 139 2.37 -16.87 3.62
C LEU A 139 1.38 -16.00 4.41
N TYR A 140 0.09 -16.04 4.06
CA TYR A 140 -0.94 -15.31 4.81
C TYR A 140 -1.07 -15.84 6.24
N ASP A 141 -1.09 -17.15 6.45
CA ASP A 141 -1.14 -17.73 7.79
C ASP A 141 0.06 -17.36 8.66
N ARG A 142 1.26 -17.40 8.07
CA ARG A 142 2.49 -17.00 8.80
C ARG A 142 2.47 -15.53 9.18
N LEU A 143 2.01 -14.67 8.29
CA LEU A 143 1.85 -13.25 8.59
C LEU A 143 0.78 -13.00 9.65
N SER A 144 -0.34 -13.74 9.61
CA SER A 144 -1.36 -13.71 10.67
C SER A 144 -0.76 -13.97 12.04
N ASP A 145 0.06 -15.02 12.16
CA ASP A 145 0.72 -15.36 13.42
C ASP A 145 1.71 -14.27 13.88
N ASP A 146 2.57 -13.81 12.97
CA ASP A 146 3.61 -12.82 13.28
C ASP A 146 3.04 -11.45 13.64
N LEU A 147 1.93 -11.07 13.00
CA LEU A 147 1.21 -9.83 13.30
C LEU A 147 0.30 -9.97 14.54
N GLY A 148 0.03 -11.21 14.98
CA GLY A 148 -0.90 -11.49 16.07
C GLY A 148 -2.35 -11.15 15.73
N VAL A 149 -2.72 -11.20 14.45
CA VAL A 149 -4.04 -10.79 13.95
C VAL A 149 -4.69 -11.95 13.23
N PRO A 150 -5.80 -12.51 13.73
CA PRO A 150 -6.55 -13.49 12.97
C PRO A 150 -7.08 -12.85 11.69
N LEU A 151 -6.65 -13.37 10.55
CA LEU A 151 -7.15 -12.90 9.26
C LEU A 151 -8.62 -13.33 9.13
N ARG A 152 -9.49 -12.37 9.01
CA ARG A 152 -10.91 -12.59 8.74
C ARG A 152 -11.20 -12.13 7.32
N GLY A 153 -11.85 -12.98 6.55
CA GLY A 153 -12.41 -12.66 5.26
C GLY A 153 -13.91 -12.43 5.37
N TYR A 154 -14.63 -12.88 4.36
CA TYR A 154 -16.09 -12.88 4.32
C TYR A 154 -16.70 -13.62 5.55
N ILE A 155 -17.71 -13.00 6.13
CA ILE A 155 -18.54 -13.61 7.19
C ILE A 155 -19.85 -14.02 6.54
N ASP A 156 -20.13 -15.34 6.54
CA ASP A 156 -21.45 -15.82 6.10
C ASP A 156 -22.53 -15.24 7.02
N PRO A 157 -23.64 -14.72 6.50
CA PRO A 157 -24.76 -14.26 7.33
C PRO A 157 -25.27 -15.30 8.34
N ALA A 158 -25.11 -16.58 8.04
CA ALA A 158 -25.45 -17.67 8.96
C ALA A 158 -24.52 -17.77 10.18
N ASP A 159 -23.29 -17.23 10.06
CA ASP A 159 -22.26 -17.22 11.10
C ASP A 159 -22.19 -15.87 11.85
N ALA A 160 -23.16 -14.98 11.62
CA ALA A 160 -23.25 -13.69 12.30
C ALA A 160 -23.35 -13.89 13.82
N GLY A 161 -22.39 -13.31 14.56
CA GLY A 161 -22.25 -13.41 16.01
C GLY A 161 -22.53 -12.09 16.73
N PRO A 162 -22.38 -12.04 18.06
CA PRO A 162 -22.65 -10.86 18.84
C PRO A 162 -21.74 -9.66 18.56
N GLU A 163 -20.60 -9.88 17.89
CA GLU A 163 -19.67 -8.84 17.47
C GLU A 163 -19.94 -8.34 16.05
N THR A 164 -21.07 -8.73 15.45
CA THR A 164 -21.41 -8.35 14.08
C THR A 164 -22.67 -7.50 14.02
N ILE A 165 -22.75 -6.64 12.99
CA ILE A 165 -23.92 -5.84 12.68
C ILE A 165 -24.33 -6.14 11.25
N THR A 166 -25.62 -6.44 11.00
CA THR A 166 -26.14 -6.65 9.66
C THR A 166 -26.88 -5.39 9.19
N LEU A 167 -26.40 -4.80 8.10
CA LEU A 167 -26.99 -3.61 7.47
C LEU A 167 -27.13 -3.84 5.96
N GLY A 168 -28.31 -3.67 5.41
CA GLY A 168 -28.56 -3.76 3.97
C GLY A 168 -28.17 -5.10 3.32
N GLY A 169 -28.18 -6.19 4.10
CA GLY A 169 -27.72 -7.51 3.66
C GLY A 169 -26.23 -7.78 3.85
N HIS A 170 -25.45 -6.80 4.31
CA HIS A 170 -24.04 -6.95 4.62
C HIS A 170 -23.84 -7.28 6.10
N VAL A 171 -22.99 -8.25 6.41
CA VAL A 171 -22.57 -8.56 7.78
C VAL A 171 -21.23 -7.86 8.04
N PHE A 172 -21.26 -6.87 8.88
CA PHE A 172 -20.08 -6.13 9.34
C PHE A 172 -19.54 -6.77 10.61
N GLY A 173 -18.30 -7.21 10.58
CA GLY A 173 -17.59 -7.76 11.74
C GLY A 173 -16.27 -7.02 11.99
N PRO A 174 -15.57 -7.34 13.09
CA PRO A 174 -14.30 -6.71 13.42
C PRO A 174 -13.31 -6.79 12.27
N ALA A 175 -12.82 -5.65 11.79
CA ALA A 175 -11.82 -5.58 10.75
C ALA A 175 -10.44 -5.99 11.30
N PRO A 176 -9.70 -6.90 10.63
CA PRO A 176 -8.40 -7.35 11.12
C PRO A 176 -7.37 -6.22 10.98
N ARG A 177 -6.86 -5.75 12.11
CA ARG A 177 -5.90 -4.63 12.15
C ARG A 177 -4.63 -5.03 12.88
N ALA A 178 -3.51 -4.88 12.20
CA ALA A 178 -2.18 -5.13 12.75
C ALA A 178 -1.69 -3.89 13.51
N TYR A 179 -2.37 -3.53 14.60
CA TYR A 179 -1.90 -2.45 15.44
C TYR A 179 -2.00 -2.74 16.94
N ARG A 180 -1.29 -1.97 17.71
CA ARG A 180 -1.13 -2.04 19.16
C ARG A 180 -1.36 -0.66 19.74
N GLY A 181 -1.68 -0.62 21.03
CA GLY A 181 -1.93 0.60 21.77
C GLY A 181 -3.40 0.73 22.19
N THR A 182 -3.75 1.92 22.67
CA THR A 182 -5.10 2.28 23.10
C THR A 182 -5.84 3.05 22.00
N ASP A 183 -7.13 3.35 22.24
CA ASP A 183 -7.93 4.13 21.29
C ASP A 183 -7.36 5.53 21.05
N ASP A 184 -6.75 6.14 22.09
CA ASP A 184 -6.15 7.47 22.00
C ASP A 184 -4.74 7.46 21.37
N ARG A 185 -4.03 6.34 21.52
CA ARG A 185 -2.69 6.14 20.98
C ARG A 185 -2.51 4.73 20.49
N TRP A 186 -2.35 4.57 19.20
CA TRP A 186 -2.15 3.29 18.54
C TRP A 186 -1.00 3.40 17.52
N CYS A 187 -0.33 2.29 17.25
CA CYS A 187 0.60 2.15 16.15
C CYS A 187 0.23 0.95 15.29
N ALA A 188 0.20 1.15 13.98
CA ALA A 188 0.15 0.04 13.06
C ALA A 188 1.54 -0.59 12.92
N TYR A 189 1.57 -1.87 12.60
CA TYR A 189 2.80 -2.59 12.31
C TYR A 189 3.63 -1.84 11.26
N SER A 190 4.92 -1.69 11.53
CA SER A 190 5.92 -1.29 10.55
C SER A 190 7.03 -2.34 10.53
N PRO A 191 7.60 -2.72 9.37
CA PRO A 191 8.77 -3.59 9.35
C PRO A 191 9.98 -3.01 10.12
N LEU A 192 10.00 -1.72 10.42
CA LEU A 192 10.98 -1.11 11.34
C LEU A 192 10.92 -1.72 12.74
N ASP A 193 9.78 -2.30 13.16
CA ASP A 193 9.60 -2.96 14.46
C ASP A 193 10.57 -4.15 14.61
N HIS A 194 11.15 -4.63 13.52
CA HIS A 194 12.21 -5.62 13.55
C HIS A 194 13.49 -5.10 14.22
N TRP A 195 13.76 -3.80 14.13
CA TRP A 195 14.97 -3.14 14.64
C TRP A 195 14.68 -2.05 15.68
N ARG A 196 13.44 -1.64 15.84
CA ARG A 196 13.03 -0.53 16.70
C ARG A 196 11.79 -0.91 17.50
N ASP A 197 11.72 -0.45 18.74
CA ASP A 197 10.48 -0.48 19.50
C ASP A 197 9.47 0.50 18.85
N PRO A 198 8.25 0.05 18.52
CA PRO A 198 7.28 0.87 17.79
C PRO A 198 6.74 2.06 18.58
N GLN A 199 6.83 2.03 19.91
CA GLN A 199 6.31 3.10 20.77
C GLN A 199 7.39 4.08 21.18
N THR A 200 8.56 3.60 21.55
CA THR A 200 9.66 4.45 22.01
C THR A 200 10.60 4.87 20.89
N GLY A 201 10.66 4.11 19.80
CA GLY A 201 11.61 4.30 18.70
C GLY A 201 13.02 3.82 19.03
N GLU A 202 13.24 3.28 20.22
CA GLU A 202 14.55 2.79 20.66
C GLU A 202 14.98 1.54 19.89
N SER A 203 16.28 1.34 19.74
CA SER A 203 16.83 0.16 19.09
C SER A 203 16.60 -1.10 19.94
N VAL A 204 15.97 -2.11 19.36
CA VAL A 204 15.79 -3.44 20.00
C VAL A 204 16.98 -4.38 19.77
N GLY A 205 18.03 -3.89 19.09
CA GLY A 205 19.25 -4.60 18.77
C GLY A 205 19.29 -5.07 17.31
N ALA A 206 20.33 -4.66 16.59
CA ALA A 206 20.60 -5.17 15.26
C ALA A 206 21.24 -6.55 15.34
N ARG A 207 20.76 -7.50 14.54
CA ARG A 207 21.36 -8.84 14.44
C ARG A 207 22.58 -8.84 13.51
N GLY A 208 22.73 -7.78 12.69
CA GLY A 208 23.80 -7.60 11.72
C GLY A 208 23.47 -8.27 10.38
N GLY A 209 23.96 -7.67 9.31
CA GLY A 209 23.75 -8.17 7.94
C GLY A 209 22.98 -7.22 7.05
N VAL A 210 22.17 -6.32 7.64
CA VAL A 210 21.47 -5.24 6.94
C VAL A 210 22.04 -3.90 7.35
N GLU A 211 22.34 -3.06 6.37
CA GLU A 211 22.75 -1.67 6.51
C GLU A 211 21.74 -0.76 5.81
N VAL A 212 21.47 0.40 6.39
CA VAL A 212 20.54 1.40 5.84
C VAL A 212 21.25 2.73 5.67
N ALA A 213 21.28 3.24 4.45
CA ALA A 213 21.75 4.58 4.13
C ALA A 213 20.55 5.49 3.82
N CYS A 214 20.27 6.43 4.70
CA CYS A 214 19.28 7.48 4.52
C CYS A 214 19.87 8.69 3.77
N ASP A 215 18.99 9.63 3.39
CA ASP A 215 19.37 10.81 2.59
C ASP A 215 20.14 10.43 1.31
N THR A 216 19.78 9.28 0.74
CA THR A 216 20.47 8.67 -0.41
C THR A 216 19.45 8.27 -1.47
N GLU A 217 19.26 9.12 -2.45
CA GLU A 217 18.32 8.89 -3.56
C GLU A 217 18.97 8.06 -4.66
N VAL A 218 18.32 6.99 -5.09
CA VAL A 218 18.70 6.23 -6.27
C VAL A 218 18.21 6.94 -7.52
N GLU A 219 19.14 7.47 -8.32
CA GLU A 219 18.85 8.14 -9.58
C GLU A 219 18.54 7.16 -10.71
N SER A 220 19.32 6.07 -10.77
CA SER A 220 19.16 5.03 -11.79
C SER A 220 19.74 3.69 -11.36
N VAL A 221 19.21 2.62 -11.96
CA VAL A 221 19.87 1.30 -11.96
C VAL A 221 20.94 1.30 -13.04
N VAL A 222 22.10 0.78 -12.74
CA VAL A 222 23.18 0.60 -13.73
C VAL A 222 23.01 -0.76 -14.40
N VAL A 223 22.82 -0.76 -15.73
CA VAL A 223 22.62 -1.97 -16.51
C VAL A 223 23.80 -2.19 -17.46
N GLY A 224 24.37 -3.38 -17.42
CA GLY A 224 25.46 -3.81 -18.31
C GLY A 224 25.24 -5.21 -18.84
N GLY A 225 25.27 -5.40 -20.17
CA GLY A 225 25.06 -6.72 -20.79
C GLY A 225 23.69 -7.34 -20.49
N GLY A 226 22.62 -6.54 -20.41
CA GLY A 226 21.25 -6.99 -20.11
C GLY A 226 21.03 -7.37 -18.63
N ARG A 227 21.87 -6.91 -17.73
CA ARG A 227 21.87 -7.27 -16.30
C ARG A 227 22.06 -6.03 -15.43
N ALA A 228 21.34 -5.94 -14.32
CA ALA A 228 21.63 -4.95 -13.29
C ALA A 228 22.97 -5.30 -12.62
N THR A 229 23.86 -4.31 -12.54
CA THR A 229 25.19 -4.42 -11.96
C THR A 229 25.39 -3.52 -10.75
N GLY A 230 24.41 -2.68 -10.44
CA GLY A 230 24.43 -1.75 -9.31
C GLY A 230 23.46 -0.61 -9.49
N VAL A 231 23.68 0.44 -8.73
CA VAL A 231 22.87 1.66 -8.75
C VAL A 231 23.75 2.90 -8.73
N ARG A 232 23.26 3.99 -9.34
CA ARG A 232 23.77 5.34 -9.19
C ARG A 232 22.91 6.08 -8.19
N VAL A 233 23.56 6.66 -7.19
CA VAL A 233 22.89 7.35 -6.09
C VAL A 233 23.38 8.79 -5.94
N ARG A 234 22.52 9.65 -5.42
CA ARG A 234 22.83 11.00 -5.00
C ARG A 234 22.61 11.17 -3.52
N ARG A 235 23.58 11.69 -2.82
CA ARG A 235 23.45 12.11 -1.42
C ARG A 235 22.68 13.42 -1.35
N ALA A 236 21.63 13.49 -0.52
CA ALA A 236 20.81 14.69 -0.38
C ALA A 236 21.55 15.80 0.39
N ASP A 237 22.40 15.44 1.34
CA ASP A 237 23.16 16.34 2.20
C ASP A 237 24.35 17.03 1.48
N THR A 238 25.05 16.31 0.60
CA THR A 238 26.25 16.81 -0.09
C THR A 238 26.04 17.06 -1.57
N GLY A 239 25.02 16.46 -2.19
CA GLY A 239 24.81 16.45 -3.63
C GLY A 239 25.77 15.52 -4.39
N GLU A 240 26.65 14.80 -3.69
CA GLU A 240 27.61 13.88 -4.30
C GLU A 240 26.92 12.68 -4.95
N ILE A 241 27.49 12.27 -6.08
CA ILE A 241 27.03 11.10 -6.84
C ILE A 241 28.00 9.95 -6.61
N HIS A 242 27.45 8.78 -6.29
CA HIS A 242 28.20 7.53 -6.11
C HIS A 242 27.61 6.42 -6.95
N ASP A 243 28.45 5.52 -7.45
CA ASP A 243 28.04 4.26 -8.05
C ASP A 243 28.33 3.12 -7.07
N ILE A 244 27.30 2.35 -6.74
CA ILE A 244 27.38 1.18 -5.84
C ILE A 244 27.14 -0.07 -6.69
N THR A 245 28.12 -0.96 -6.76
CA THR A 245 27.94 -2.24 -7.45
C THR A 245 27.11 -3.21 -6.63
N ALA A 246 26.34 -4.09 -7.31
CA ALA A 246 25.48 -5.06 -6.62
C ALA A 246 25.34 -6.37 -7.40
N ASP A 247 25.19 -7.50 -6.68
CA ASP A 247 24.86 -8.80 -7.29
C ASP A 247 23.37 -8.89 -7.63
N ALA A 248 22.52 -8.16 -6.91
CA ALA A 248 21.10 -7.99 -7.16
C ALA A 248 20.59 -6.61 -6.73
N VAL A 249 19.66 -6.05 -7.47
CA VAL A 249 18.97 -4.79 -7.15
C VAL A 249 17.47 -5.06 -7.03
N VAL A 250 16.82 -4.53 -5.98
CA VAL A 250 15.37 -4.69 -5.76
C VAL A 250 14.71 -3.31 -5.66
N LEU A 251 13.76 -3.04 -6.56
CA LEU A 251 12.99 -1.80 -6.56
C LEU A 251 11.84 -1.88 -5.57
N CYS A 252 11.88 -1.04 -4.53
CA CYS A 252 10.89 -0.93 -3.44
C CYS A 252 10.50 0.54 -3.18
N ALA A 253 10.68 1.42 -4.18
CA ALA A 253 10.53 2.87 -4.07
C ALA A 253 9.07 3.37 -4.19
N GLY A 254 8.08 2.52 -3.90
CA GLY A 254 6.68 2.78 -4.20
C GLY A 254 6.35 2.54 -5.67
N THR A 255 5.06 2.61 -6.03
CA THR A 255 4.62 2.15 -7.35
C THR A 255 5.17 3.01 -8.48
N VAL A 256 5.04 4.33 -8.38
CA VAL A 256 5.40 5.24 -9.49
C VAL A 256 6.92 5.37 -9.63
N ASP A 257 7.65 5.55 -8.53
CA ASP A 257 9.11 5.69 -8.59
C ASP A 257 9.81 4.37 -8.95
N SER A 258 9.29 3.22 -8.51
CA SER A 258 9.76 1.92 -9.01
C SER A 258 9.52 1.76 -10.51
N GLY A 259 8.36 2.24 -11.02
CA GLY A 259 8.07 2.29 -12.45
C GLY A 259 9.04 3.19 -13.23
N ARG A 260 9.38 4.36 -12.68
CA ARG A 260 10.36 5.27 -13.26
C ARG A 260 11.73 4.59 -13.43
N LEU A 261 12.26 4.01 -12.35
CA LEU A 261 13.53 3.30 -12.37
C LEU A 261 13.49 2.05 -13.29
N ALA A 262 12.33 1.38 -13.36
CA ALA A 262 12.13 0.25 -14.25
C ALA A 262 12.19 0.63 -15.72
N ILE A 263 11.50 1.71 -16.14
CA ILE A 263 11.54 2.20 -17.52
C ILE A 263 12.98 2.51 -17.92
N ASP A 264 13.72 3.22 -17.08
CA ASP A 264 15.12 3.57 -17.34
C ASP A 264 16.01 2.33 -17.47
N ALA A 265 15.86 1.35 -16.58
CA ALA A 265 16.64 0.11 -16.61
C ALA A 265 16.32 -0.74 -17.84
N ILE A 266 15.04 -0.88 -18.19
CA ILE A 266 14.61 -1.62 -19.38
C ILE A 266 15.17 -0.97 -20.64
N GLN A 267 15.13 0.36 -20.77
CA GLN A 267 15.66 1.08 -21.94
C GLN A 267 17.19 1.04 -22.02
N GLN A 268 17.91 0.90 -20.90
CA GLN A 268 19.35 0.63 -20.94
C GLN A 268 19.65 -0.77 -21.51
N ALA A 269 18.82 -1.78 -21.21
CA ALA A 269 18.96 -3.12 -21.76
C ALA A 269 18.46 -3.20 -23.23
N GLU A 270 17.34 -2.55 -23.48
CA GLU A 270 16.63 -2.56 -24.78
C GLU A 270 16.30 -1.12 -25.19
N PRO A 271 17.18 -0.41 -25.91
CA PRO A 271 17.01 1.02 -26.25
C PRO A 271 15.75 1.35 -27.04
N THR A 272 15.12 0.36 -27.68
CA THR A 272 13.87 0.52 -28.43
C THR A 272 12.62 0.24 -27.58
N ALA A 273 12.78 -0.16 -26.33
CA ALA A 273 11.66 -0.40 -25.43
C ALA A 273 10.83 0.88 -25.20
N PRO A 274 9.52 0.75 -24.97
CA PRO A 274 8.66 1.91 -24.73
C PRO A 274 9.09 2.72 -23.52
N ALA A 275 8.96 4.04 -23.60
CA ALA A 275 9.21 4.97 -22.49
C ALA A 275 7.98 5.12 -21.57
N HIS A 276 7.23 4.03 -21.38
CA HIS A 276 6.03 3.99 -20.56
C HIS A 276 5.77 2.58 -20.01
N LEU A 277 5.02 2.54 -18.91
CA LEU A 277 4.41 1.33 -18.36
C LEU A 277 2.92 1.58 -18.12
N PHE A 278 2.08 0.62 -18.47
CA PHE A 278 0.64 0.66 -18.27
C PHE A 278 0.19 -0.42 -17.26
N GLY A 279 -1.03 -0.25 -16.75
CA GLY A 279 -1.65 -1.11 -15.77
C GLY A 279 -1.76 -0.49 -14.39
N LEU A 280 -1.28 0.77 -14.20
CA LEU A 280 -1.44 1.48 -12.93
C LEU A 280 -2.90 1.42 -12.47
N SER A 281 -3.10 0.93 -11.25
CA SER A 281 -4.41 0.77 -10.64
C SER A 281 -4.39 1.29 -9.21
N ASP A 282 -5.56 1.69 -8.73
CA ASP A 282 -5.83 2.04 -7.34
C ASP A 282 -7.22 1.49 -6.98
N HIS A 283 -7.71 1.72 -5.77
CA HIS A 283 -9.06 1.38 -5.39
C HIS A 283 -10.06 2.47 -5.77
N LEU A 284 -11.23 2.03 -6.21
CA LEU A 284 -12.40 2.88 -6.42
C LEU A 284 -13.12 3.03 -5.09
N ALA A 285 -13.10 4.25 -4.52
CA ALA A 285 -13.63 4.51 -3.20
C ALA A 285 -14.76 5.53 -3.23
N GLN A 286 -15.86 5.22 -2.56
CA GLN A 286 -16.94 6.15 -2.28
C GLN A 286 -17.69 5.72 -1.01
N GLY A 287 -18.53 6.58 -0.47
CA GLY A 287 -19.23 6.28 0.75
C GLY A 287 -20.21 7.38 1.13
N PHE A 288 -20.81 7.25 2.31
CA PHE A 288 -21.59 8.29 2.93
C PHE A 288 -21.25 8.42 4.42
N ALA A 289 -21.57 9.56 4.98
CA ALA A 289 -21.54 9.76 6.42
C ALA A 289 -22.82 10.49 6.87
N VAL A 290 -23.21 10.26 8.12
CA VAL A 290 -24.32 10.93 8.77
C VAL A 290 -24.03 11.13 10.25
N GLU A 291 -24.40 12.28 10.78
CA GLU A 291 -24.33 12.54 12.23
C GLU A 291 -25.65 12.18 12.91
N VAL A 292 -25.57 11.47 14.02
CA VAL A 292 -26.72 10.97 14.78
C VAL A 292 -26.64 11.38 16.25
N GLU A 293 -27.77 11.44 16.92
CA GLU A 293 -27.86 11.79 18.34
C GLU A 293 -27.29 10.67 19.25
N PRO A 294 -26.74 11.02 20.41
CA PRO A 294 -26.04 10.06 21.29
C PRO A 294 -26.89 8.89 21.79
N GLY A 295 -28.21 9.08 21.93
CA GLY A 295 -29.09 8.07 22.54
C GLY A 295 -29.28 6.77 21.73
N ALA A 296 -28.83 6.73 20.51
CA ALA A 296 -28.91 5.57 19.62
C ALA A 296 -27.52 5.00 19.25
N ALA A 297 -26.45 5.58 19.79
CA ALA A 297 -25.08 5.20 19.47
C ALA A 297 -24.58 4.00 20.33
N PRO A 298 -23.56 3.28 19.89
CA PRO A 298 -22.91 2.25 20.69
C PRO A 298 -22.16 2.88 21.88
N ASP A 299 -21.89 2.06 22.93
CA ASP A 299 -21.16 2.51 24.10
C ASP A 299 -19.68 2.84 23.83
N SER A 300 -19.15 2.43 22.68
CA SER A 300 -17.76 2.66 22.27
C SER A 300 -17.67 2.78 20.74
N PRO A 301 -16.61 3.44 20.22
CA PRO A 301 -16.35 3.51 18.79
C PRO A 301 -16.30 2.13 18.11
N LEU A 302 -16.90 2.04 16.92
CA LEU A 302 -16.90 0.81 16.11
C LEU A 302 -16.07 0.99 14.83
N ARG A 303 -15.31 -0.05 14.48
CA ARG A 303 -14.57 -0.13 13.22
C ARG A 303 -14.71 -1.54 12.66
N LEU A 304 -15.71 -1.71 11.83
CA LEU A 304 -16.13 -3.00 11.28
C LEU A 304 -15.91 -3.04 9.77
N GLY A 305 -15.85 -4.25 9.21
CA GLY A 305 -15.78 -4.45 7.77
C GLY A 305 -16.69 -5.58 7.31
N SER A 306 -17.20 -5.45 6.10
CA SER A 306 -17.91 -6.51 5.38
C SER A 306 -17.13 -6.81 4.10
N PHE A 307 -16.62 -8.04 4.00
CA PHE A 307 -15.68 -8.45 2.95
C PHE A 307 -16.36 -9.38 1.96
N THR A 308 -16.22 -9.09 0.68
CA THR A 308 -16.92 -9.81 -0.38
C THR A 308 -16.18 -11.09 -0.78
N ALA A 309 -16.76 -12.26 -0.51
CA ALA A 309 -16.20 -13.55 -0.93
C ALA A 309 -16.40 -13.85 -2.42
N VAL A 310 -17.45 -13.31 -3.03
CA VAL A 310 -17.90 -13.70 -4.36
C VAL A 310 -17.84 -12.52 -5.32
N GLY A 311 -17.11 -12.67 -6.40
CA GLY A 311 -16.95 -11.65 -7.45
C GLY A 311 -17.94 -11.83 -8.62
N ASP A 312 -19.17 -12.17 -8.36
CA ASP A 312 -20.20 -12.61 -9.32
C ASP A 312 -21.01 -11.50 -9.97
N GLY A 313 -20.45 -10.30 -10.12
CA GLY A 313 -21.17 -9.14 -10.67
C GLY A 313 -21.60 -8.14 -9.62
N SER A 314 -21.44 -8.45 -8.34
CA SER A 314 -21.51 -7.48 -7.25
C SER A 314 -20.41 -6.41 -7.38
N ALA A 315 -20.40 -5.44 -6.50
CA ALA A 315 -19.50 -4.30 -6.53
C ALA A 315 -17.99 -4.62 -6.56
N ARG A 316 -17.59 -5.90 -6.45
CA ARG A 316 -16.18 -6.31 -6.26
C ARG A 316 -15.48 -5.38 -5.27
N SER A 317 -16.13 -5.17 -4.13
CA SER A 317 -15.75 -4.16 -3.16
C SER A 317 -15.88 -4.69 -1.75
N ASN A 318 -15.03 -4.20 -0.88
CA ASN A 318 -15.16 -4.33 0.55
C ASN A 318 -15.85 -3.09 1.11
N PHE A 319 -16.62 -3.26 2.18
CA PHE A 319 -17.37 -2.19 2.85
C PHE A 319 -16.86 -2.03 4.27
N PHE A 320 -16.78 -0.79 4.74
CA PHE A 320 -16.30 -0.45 6.07
C PHE A 320 -17.34 0.41 6.76
N LEU A 321 -17.63 0.09 8.02
CA LEU A 321 -18.51 0.82 8.90
C LEU A 321 -17.69 1.37 10.06
N GLU A 322 -17.66 2.70 10.19
CA GLU A 322 -17.04 3.38 11.32
C GLU A 322 -18.12 4.21 12.05
N VAL A 323 -18.14 4.08 13.37
CA VAL A 323 -19.05 4.85 14.23
C VAL A 323 -18.20 5.49 15.32
N GLU A 324 -18.08 6.80 15.30
CA GLU A 324 -17.18 7.58 16.15
C GLU A 324 -17.86 8.78 16.79
N PRO A 325 -17.46 9.15 18.02
CA PRO A 325 -17.95 10.39 18.62
C PRO A 325 -17.42 11.61 17.86
N THR A 326 -18.21 12.66 17.78
CA THR A 326 -17.85 13.98 17.27
C THR A 326 -17.53 14.94 18.43
N GLU A 327 -16.83 16.03 18.18
CA GLU A 327 -16.43 17.01 19.20
C GLU A 327 -17.62 17.65 19.93
N ASP A 328 -18.76 17.76 19.28
CA ASP A 328 -19.98 18.33 19.83
C ASP A 328 -20.87 17.30 20.55
N GLY A 329 -20.35 16.09 20.76
CA GLY A 329 -20.99 15.01 21.54
C GLY A 329 -22.02 14.19 20.78
N ARG A 330 -22.15 14.38 19.47
CA ARG A 330 -22.89 13.48 18.58
C ARG A 330 -22.03 12.29 18.15
N TRP A 331 -22.59 11.44 17.33
CA TRP A 331 -21.87 10.33 16.72
C TRP A 331 -21.92 10.44 15.20
N ARG A 332 -20.81 10.13 14.54
CA ARG A 332 -20.73 10.05 13.09
C ARG A 332 -20.71 8.59 12.67
N VAL A 333 -21.68 8.21 11.85
CA VAL A 333 -21.73 6.91 11.17
C VAL A 333 -21.20 7.11 9.77
N THR A 334 -20.10 6.44 9.45
CA THR A 334 -19.46 6.49 8.14
C THR A 334 -19.45 5.10 7.51
N VAL A 335 -19.93 5.00 6.28
CA VAL A 335 -19.83 3.77 5.47
C VAL A 335 -19.03 4.11 4.22
N THR A 336 -17.92 3.38 4.03
CA THR A 336 -17.05 3.55 2.86
C THR A 336 -16.89 2.23 2.13
N THR A 337 -16.61 2.31 0.82
CA THR A 337 -16.30 1.14 -0.01
C THR A 337 -14.90 1.27 -0.59
N LEU A 338 -14.22 0.14 -0.75
CA LEU A 338 -13.02 0.00 -1.57
C LEU A 338 -13.29 -1.08 -2.61
N GLY A 339 -13.29 -0.70 -3.88
CA GLY A 339 -13.51 -1.60 -5.01
C GLY A 339 -12.29 -1.71 -5.90
N GLU A 340 -12.21 -2.80 -6.65
CA GLU A 340 -11.11 -3.01 -7.58
C GLU A 340 -11.23 -2.08 -8.79
N GLN A 341 -10.15 -1.36 -9.11
CA GLN A 341 -9.89 -0.84 -10.44
C GLN A 341 -9.10 -1.88 -11.24
N GLU A 342 -9.61 -2.32 -12.38
CA GLU A 342 -8.87 -3.25 -13.24
C GLU A 342 -7.65 -2.57 -13.87
N PRO A 343 -6.48 -3.24 -13.92
CA PRO A 343 -5.32 -2.74 -14.67
C PRO A 343 -5.69 -2.52 -16.14
N GLY A 344 -5.45 -1.32 -16.63
CA GLY A 344 -5.87 -0.90 -17.97
C GLY A 344 -4.88 0.07 -18.63
N ALA A 345 -5.42 1.11 -19.26
CA ALA A 345 -4.64 2.13 -19.97
C ALA A 345 -3.99 3.17 -19.06
N ASN A 346 -4.26 3.14 -17.76
CA ASN A 346 -3.60 4.02 -16.80
C ASN A 346 -2.13 3.65 -16.66
N GLY A 347 -1.25 4.64 -16.51
CA GLY A 347 0.16 4.33 -16.46
C GLY A 347 1.08 5.52 -16.25
N LEU A 348 2.36 5.22 -16.28
CA LEU A 348 3.46 6.17 -16.17
C LEU A 348 4.13 6.34 -17.53
N ILE A 349 4.37 7.59 -17.93
CA ILE A 349 4.95 7.95 -19.20
C ILE A 349 6.13 8.89 -18.96
N ARG A 350 7.26 8.61 -19.58
CA ARG A 350 8.40 9.54 -19.65
C ARG A 350 8.22 10.47 -20.84
N VAL A 351 8.22 11.77 -20.56
CA VAL A 351 8.08 12.82 -21.59
C VAL A 351 9.38 13.63 -21.63
N PRO A 352 10.09 13.67 -22.76
CA PRO A 352 11.27 14.50 -22.90
C PRO A 352 10.94 15.99 -22.66
N GLY A 353 11.78 16.69 -21.91
CA GLY A 353 11.64 18.12 -21.63
C GLY A 353 12.97 18.87 -21.77
N GLU A 354 12.92 20.20 -21.92
CA GLU A 354 14.12 21.04 -22.07
C GLU A 354 15.04 21.02 -20.84
N ALA A 355 14.45 20.84 -19.64
CA ALA A 355 15.17 20.78 -18.36
C ALA A 355 15.44 19.33 -17.89
N GLY A 356 15.25 18.34 -18.74
CA GLY A 356 15.31 16.91 -18.44
C GLY A 356 13.97 16.22 -18.58
N ASP A 357 13.98 14.90 -18.47
CA ASP A 357 12.77 14.09 -18.62
C ASP A 357 11.76 14.38 -17.51
N GLN A 358 10.49 14.44 -17.89
CA GLN A 358 9.35 14.59 -16.98
C GLN A 358 8.60 13.27 -16.91
N TRP A 359 8.15 12.93 -15.70
CA TRP A 359 7.33 11.75 -15.46
C TRP A 359 5.88 12.15 -15.28
N ARG A 360 5.01 11.58 -16.09
CA ARG A 360 3.58 11.89 -16.12
C ARG A 360 2.75 10.65 -15.84
N VAL A 361 1.80 10.79 -14.93
CA VAL A 361 0.79 9.77 -14.67
C VAL A 361 -0.45 10.12 -15.47
N ARG A 362 -0.87 9.17 -16.32
CA ARG A 362 -2.15 9.21 -17.03
C ARG A 362 -3.12 8.27 -16.35
N ALA A 363 -4.32 8.76 -16.03
CA ALA A 363 -5.35 7.97 -15.38
C ALA A 363 -6.75 8.34 -15.88
N GLU A 364 -7.61 7.35 -15.99
CA GLU A 364 -9.02 7.52 -16.37
C GLU A 364 -9.89 6.49 -15.64
N ILE A 365 -11.18 6.77 -15.57
CA ILE A 365 -12.20 5.84 -15.12
C ILE A 365 -12.78 5.12 -16.33
N GLY A 366 -12.44 3.86 -16.48
CA GLY A 366 -12.89 3.01 -17.57
C GLY A 366 -14.37 2.61 -17.49
N PRO A 367 -14.93 1.94 -18.51
CA PRO A 367 -16.31 1.46 -18.48
C PRO A 367 -16.57 0.48 -17.31
N ARG A 368 -15.66 -0.46 -17.07
CA ARG A 368 -15.78 -1.42 -15.95
C ARG A 368 -15.68 -0.77 -14.58
N ASP A 369 -14.82 0.25 -14.43
CA ASP A 369 -14.73 1.03 -13.20
C ASP A 369 -16.07 1.71 -12.90
N ARG A 370 -16.73 2.25 -13.95
CA ARG A 370 -18.08 2.83 -13.81
C ARG A 370 -19.13 1.81 -13.39
N ASP A 371 -19.02 0.57 -13.85
CA ASP A 371 -19.94 -0.51 -13.42
C ASP A 371 -19.72 -0.86 -11.94
N VAL A 372 -18.45 -0.94 -11.48
CA VAL A 372 -18.12 -1.15 -10.07
C VAL A 372 -18.66 0.02 -9.22
N LEU A 373 -18.41 1.26 -9.63
CA LEU A 373 -18.90 2.45 -8.91
C LEU A 373 -20.42 2.48 -8.81
N ARG A 374 -21.14 2.09 -9.87
CA ARG A 374 -22.61 2.01 -9.86
C ARG A 374 -23.09 0.92 -8.89
N ALA A 375 -22.49 -0.27 -8.95
CA ALA A 375 -22.83 -1.35 -8.05
C ALA A 375 -22.54 -0.98 -6.57
N GLN A 376 -21.46 -0.27 -6.29
CA GLN A 376 -21.19 0.29 -4.95
C GLN A 376 -22.30 1.23 -4.49
N GLN A 377 -22.79 2.11 -5.37
CA GLN A 377 -23.87 3.05 -5.04
C GLN A 377 -25.17 2.31 -4.69
N GLU A 378 -25.52 1.27 -5.44
CA GLU A 378 -26.70 0.44 -5.15
C GLU A 378 -26.59 -0.27 -3.78
N GLU A 379 -25.39 -0.75 -3.42
CA GLU A 379 -25.15 -1.34 -2.09
C GLU A 379 -25.19 -0.28 -0.98
N LEU A 380 -24.57 0.89 -1.19
CA LEU A 380 -24.58 1.99 -0.23
C LEU A 380 -26.00 2.49 0.03
N GLU A 381 -26.85 2.56 -0.97
CA GLU A 381 -28.28 2.90 -0.79
C GLU A 381 -29.01 1.85 0.09
N ARG A 382 -28.74 0.55 -0.12
CA ARG A 382 -29.32 -0.51 0.74
C ARG A 382 -28.82 -0.40 2.18
N ILE A 383 -27.54 -0.14 2.37
CA ILE A 383 -26.95 0.06 3.71
C ILE A 383 -27.53 1.32 4.35
N TRP A 384 -27.64 2.42 3.58
CA TRP A 384 -28.25 3.67 4.07
C TRP A 384 -29.70 3.45 4.56
N GLU A 385 -30.51 2.71 3.81
CA GLU A 385 -31.87 2.40 4.24
C GLU A 385 -31.88 1.66 5.59
N ALA A 386 -30.94 0.74 5.82
CA ALA A 386 -30.82 0.06 7.12
C ALA A 386 -30.32 1.00 8.23
N VAL A 387 -29.33 1.86 7.94
CA VAL A 387 -28.81 2.84 8.89
C VAL A 387 -29.89 3.85 9.31
N ARG A 388 -30.64 4.40 8.34
CA ARG A 388 -31.71 5.36 8.68
C ARG A 388 -32.81 4.75 9.53
N HIS A 389 -33.14 3.48 9.34
CA HIS A 389 -34.10 2.78 10.20
C HIS A 389 -33.53 2.50 11.60
N LEU A 390 -32.26 2.14 11.69
CA LEU A 390 -31.58 1.89 12.97
C LEU A 390 -31.58 3.15 13.87
N TYR A 391 -31.39 4.31 13.26
CA TYR A 391 -31.28 5.60 13.98
C TYR A 391 -32.53 6.49 13.87
N ASP A 392 -33.67 5.96 13.36
CA ASP A 392 -34.94 6.68 13.17
C ASP A 392 -34.77 8.00 12.39
N LEU A 393 -33.99 7.97 11.30
CA LEU A 393 -33.72 9.14 10.48
C LEU A 393 -34.74 9.28 9.35
N LYS A 394 -34.90 10.52 8.87
CA LYS A 394 -35.79 10.82 7.75
C LYS A 394 -35.29 10.17 6.45
N PRO A 395 -36.21 9.81 5.53
CA PRO A 395 -35.82 9.34 4.21
C PRO A 395 -35.01 10.40 3.46
N HIS A 396 -33.84 10.01 2.98
CA HIS A 396 -32.99 10.78 2.08
C HIS A 396 -32.43 9.86 1.01
N ARG A 397 -32.30 10.34 -0.21
CA ARG A 397 -31.55 9.66 -1.26
C ARG A 397 -30.08 10.08 -1.16
N LEU A 398 -29.17 9.13 -1.35
CA LEU A 398 -27.76 9.44 -1.45
C LEU A 398 -27.46 10.07 -2.83
N GLU A 399 -26.88 11.25 -2.84
CA GLU A 399 -26.52 11.97 -4.05
C GLU A 399 -25.02 11.87 -4.29
N PHE A 400 -24.62 11.00 -5.22
CA PHE A 400 -23.22 10.82 -5.58
C PHE A 400 -22.85 11.77 -6.74
N ALA A 401 -21.86 12.62 -6.52
CA ALA A 401 -21.24 13.39 -7.61
C ALA A 401 -20.55 12.45 -8.61
N GLU A 402 -20.15 12.95 -9.76
CA GLU A 402 -19.30 12.18 -10.68
C GLU A 402 -17.97 11.85 -10.02
N TYR A 403 -17.42 10.64 -10.31
CA TYR A 403 -16.16 10.21 -9.69
C TYR A 403 -15.02 11.14 -10.14
N GLY A 404 -14.25 11.62 -9.16
CA GLY A 404 -13.22 12.64 -9.39
C GLY A 404 -13.71 14.09 -9.26
N ALA A 405 -15.03 14.35 -9.22
CA ALA A 405 -15.55 15.66 -8.89
C ALA A 405 -15.46 15.94 -7.37
N ALA A 406 -15.61 17.20 -6.97
CA ALA A 406 -15.68 17.55 -5.55
C ALA A 406 -16.86 16.83 -4.88
N SER A 407 -16.63 16.29 -3.68
CA SER A 407 -17.72 15.74 -2.86
C SER A 407 -18.71 16.84 -2.48
N PRO A 408 -20.02 16.50 -2.29
CA PRO A 408 -20.96 17.41 -1.70
C PRO A 408 -20.47 17.96 -0.34
N SER A 409 -21.00 19.11 0.05
CA SER A 409 -20.64 19.71 1.34
C SER A 409 -21.01 18.76 2.50
N SER A 410 -20.11 18.66 3.47
CA SER A 410 -20.38 18.01 4.76
C SER A 410 -21.13 18.93 5.77
N ASP A 411 -21.34 20.20 5.40
CA ASP A 411 -22.08 21.15 6.21
C ASP A 411 -23.60 20.95 6.01
N VAL A 412 -24.09 19.87 6.60
CA VAL A 412 -25.51 19.48 6.54
C VAL A 412 -26.06 19.29 7.95
N PRO A 413 -27.36 19.47 8.17
CA PRO A 413 -27.98 19.25 9.48
C PRO A 413 -27.82 17.79 9.94
N PRO A 414 -27.70 17.53 11.26
CA PRO A 414 -27.73 16.20 11.81
C PRO A 414 -28.87 15.34 11.26
N GLY A 415 -28.64 14.06 11.04
CA GLY A 415 -29.61 13.16 10.43
C GLY A 415 -29.71 13.25 8.91
N THR A 416 -28.97 14.17 8.28
CA THR A 416 -28.89 14.28 6.81
C THR A 416 -27.61 13.63 6.33
N PRO A 417 -27.67 12.62 5.45
CA PRO A 417 -26.46 12.00 4.92
C PRO A 417 -25.75 12.90 3.91
N TYR A 418 -24.43 12.81 3.85
CA TYR A 418 -23.63 13.36 2.77
C TYR A 418 -22.71 12.29 2.20
N THR A 419 -22.45 12.35 0.90
CA THR A 419 -21.62 11.38 0.23
C THR A 419 -20.18 11.87 0.10
N GLY A 420 -19.23 10.95 0.17
CA GLY A 420 -17.83 11.19 -0.04
C GLY A 420 -17.28 10.30 -1.14
N LYS A 421 -16.19 10.73 -1.76
CA LYS A 421 -15.45 9.96 -2.77
C LYS A 421 -13.96 10.11 -2.57
N GLY A 422 -13.26 9.01 -2.74
CA GLY A 422 -11.83 9.03 -3.01
C GLY A 422 -11.58 9.40 -4.48
N THR A 423 -10.40 9.88 -4.77
CA THR A 423 -9.90 9.97 -6.15
C THR A 423 -8.72 9.03 -6.29
N LEU A 424 -8.45 8.55 -7.52
CA LEU A 424 -7.30 7.68 -7.78
C LEU A 424 -6.00 8.36 -7.28
N GLY A 425 -5.19 7.62 -6.54
CA GLY A 425 -3.95 8.09 -5.92
C GLY A 425 -4.12 8.62 -4.49
N THR A 426 -5.34 8.96 -4.03
CA THR A 426 -5.53 9.54 -2.67
C THR A 426 -5.59 8.49 -1.57
N LEU A 427 -5.95 7.27 -1.88
CA LEU A 427 -5.95 6.15 -0.93
C LEU A 427 -4.56 5.59 -0.66
N GLN A 428 -3.59 5.97 -1.48
CA GLN A 428 -2.21 5.49 -1.40
C GLN A 428 -2.11 3.96 -1.58
N HIS A 429 -3.01 3.40 -2.38
CA HIS A 429 -3.08 1.97 -2.72
C HIS A 429 -2.64 1.68 -4.16
N GLU A 430 -1.98 2.62 -4.81
CA GLU A 430 -1.51 2.46 -6.19
C GLU A 430 -0.64 1.23 -6.38
N GLY A 431 -0.92 0.45 -7.44
CA GLY A 431 -0.25 -0.81 -7.74
C GLY A 431 -0.24 -1.16 -9.22
N CYS A 432 0.11 -2.39 -9.54
CA CYS A 432 0.01 -3.02 -10.86
C CYS A 432 0.81 -2.38 -12.00
N LEU A 433 1.87 -1.63 -11.72
CA LEU A 433 2.64 -0.93 -12.77
C LEU A 433 3.79 -1.79 -13.32
N VAL A 434 4.45 -2.58 -12.46
CA VAL A 434 5.56 -3.48 -12.80
C VAL A 434 5.12 -4.91 -12.49
N ARG A 435 4.24 -5.47 -13.33
CA ARG A 435 3.45 -6.65 -12.96
C ARG A 435 4.18 -7.97 -13.11
N ILE A 436 3.94 -8.87 -12.16
CA ILE A 436 4.26 -10.29 -12.28
C ILE A 436 3.42 -10.90 -13.42
N GLY A 437 4.05 -11.73 -14.25
CA GLY A 437 3.43 -12.34 -15.42
C GLY A 437 3.44 -11.47 -16.67
N ASP A 438 4.00 -10.25 -16.57
CA ASP A 438 4.17 -9.30 -17.68
C ASP A 438 5.61 -8.77 -17.67
N THR A 439 5.88 -7.72 -16.90
CA THR A 439 7.22 -7.11 -16.76
C THR A 439 8.15 -7.97 -15.90
N LEU A 440 7.58 -8.69 -14.93
CA LEU A 440 8.30 -9.60 -14.03
C LEU A 440 7.89 -11.05 -14.27
N ASP A 441 8.84 -11.96 -14.01
CA ASP A 441 8.55 -13.39 -13.88
C ASP A 441 7.92 -13.75 -12.51
N SER A 442 7.65 -15.03 -12.28
CA SER A 442 7.07 -15.51 -11.01
C SER A 442 7.99 -15.37 -9.80
N ASP A 443 9.27 -15.13 -10.00
CA ASP A 443 10.25 -14.87 -8.95
C ASP A 443 10.50 -13.37 -8.73
N GLN A 444 9.64 -12.54 -9.31
CA GLN A 444 9.69 -11.08 -9.24
C GLN A 444 10.95 -10.47 -9.89
N GLN A 445 11.64 -11.21 -10.74
CA GLN A 445 12.74 -10.71 -11.55
C GLN A 445 12.21 -10.08 -12.84
N PHE A 446 12.83 -8.98 -13.27
CA PHE A 446 12.55 -8.38 -14.57
C PHE A 446 12.90 -9.33 -15.71
N VAL A 447 11.97 -9.51 -16.65
CA VAL A 447 12.19 -10.35 -17.83
C VAL A 447 13.28 -9.75 -18.73
N ALA A 448 13.27 -8.42 -18.90
CA ALA A 448 14.22 -7.69 -19.74
C ALA A 448 15.59 -7.45 -19.09
N VAL A 449 15.69 -7.52 -17.74
CA VAL A 449 16.92 -7.14 -17.01
C VAL A 449 17.22 -8.18 -15.93
N ALA A 450 18.20 -9.03 -16.17
CA ALA A 450 18.61 -10.01 -15.17
C ALA A 450 19.13 -9.34 -13.88
N ASN A 451 18.96 -9.98 -12.72
CA ASN A 451 19.36 -9.48 -11.39
C ASN A 451 18.66 -8.18 -10.94
N LEU A 452 17.66 -7.71 -11.68
CA LEU A 452 16.76 -6.66 -11.25
C LEU A 452 15.45 -7.29 -10.79
N TYR A 453 14.96 -6.88 -9.63
CA TYR A 453 13.73 -7.36 -8.99
C TYR A 453 12.87 -6.19 -8.58
N ALA A 454 11.60 -6.46 -8.25
CA ALA A 454 10.74 -5.47 -7.61
C ALA A 454 9.89 -6.10 -6.51
N ALA A 455 9.51 -5.29 -5.51
CA ALA A 455 8.56 -5.65 -4.48
C ALA A 455 7.61 -4.47 -4.18
N GLY A 456 6.49 -4.77 -3.52
CA GLY A 456 5.44 -3.81 -3.26
C GLY A 456 4.21 -3.99 -4.17
N PRO A 457 3.17 -3.16 -3.99
CA PRO A 457 1.93 -3.26 -4.76
C PRO A 457 2.13 -3.10 -6.27
N THR A 458 3.21 -2.43 -6.68
CA THR A 458 3.59 -2.28 -8.08
C THR A 458 3.68 -3.61 -8.82
N THR A 459 4.01 -4.70 -8.10
CA THR A 459 4.23 -6.03 -8.68
C THR A 459 2.94 -6.85 -8.85
N PHE A 460 1.82 -6.38 -8.31
CA PHE A 460 0.58 -7.12 -8.37
C PHE A 460 0.07 -7.22 -9.81
N PRO A 461 -0.29 -8.42 -10.29
CA PRO A 461 -0.98 -8.57 -11.57
C PRO A 461 -2.37 -7.94 -11.56
N ARG A 462 -3.00 -7.92 -10.36
CA ARG A 462 -4.34 -7.45 -10.10
C ARG A 462 -4.49 -7.07 -8.63
N MET A 463 -5.21 -5.99 -8.34
CA MET A 463 -5.32 -5.44 -6.98
C MET A 463 -6.31 -6.17 -6.08
N GLY A 464 -7.45 -6.64 -6.61
CA GLY A 464 -8.59 -7.00 -5.77
C GLY A 464 -9.22 -5.77 -5.09
N ALA A 465 -10.03 -6.01 -4.07
CA ALA A 465 -10.61 -4.96 -3.22
C ALA A 465 -9.92 -4.86 -1.84
N ALA A 466 -9.05 -5.82 -1.51
CA ALA A 466 -8.31 -5.84 -0.26
C ALA A 466 -7.21 -4.77 -0.22
N ASN A 467 -7.02 -4.15 0.93
CA ASN A 467 -5.88 -3.26 1.15
C ASN A 467 -4.57 -4.00 0.85
N PRO A 468 -3.62 -3.39 0.10
CA PRO A 468 -2.50 -4.13 -0.50
C PRO A 468 -1.42 -4.59 0.50
N THR A 469 -1.45 -4.11 1.75
CA THR A 469 -0.33 -4.27 2.69
C THR A 469 -0.02 -5.73 3.01
N LEU A 470 -1.02 -6.58 3.34
CA LEU A 470 -0.76 -7.97 3.69
C LEU A 470 -0.07 -8.73 2.55
N THR A 471 -0.57 -8.56 1.32
CA THR A 471 0.02 -9.19 0.13
C THR A 471 1.41 -8.62 -0.19
N THR A 472 1.61 -7.32 0.05
CA THR A 472 2.94 -6.69 -0.06
C THR A 472 3.95 -7.34 0.89
N LEU A 473 3.60 -7.54 2.15
CA LEU A 473 4.46 -8.21 3.13
C LEU A 473 4.74 -9.65 2.70
N ALA A 474 3.71 -10.39 2.26
CA ALA A 474 3.82 -11.77 1.81
C ALA A 474 4.80 -11.92 0.63
N LEU A 475 4.63 -11.10 -0.41
CA LEU A 475 5.51 -11.12 -1.59
C LEU A 475 6.92 -10.65 -1.28
N SER A 476 7.10 -9.69 -0.36
CA SER A 476 8.43 -9.27 0.10
C SER A 476 9.17 -10.41 0.81
N ARG A 477 8.48 -11.17 1.68
CA ARG A 477 9.05 -12.38 2.31
C ARG A 477 9.37 -13.47 1.29
N ARG A 478 8.47 -13.69 0.33
CA ARG A 478 8.69 -14.66 -0.74
C ARG A 478 9.96 -14.33 -1.53
N LEU A 479 10.11 -13.07 -1.94
CA LEU A 479 11.30 -12.59 -2.65
C LEU A 479 12.56 -12.67 -1.78
N GLY A 480 12.49 -12.32 -0.50
CA GLY A 480 13.59 -12.43 0.45
C GLY A 480 14.11 -13.87 0.56
N ALA A 481 13.20 -14.84 0.63
CA ALA A 481 13.55 -16.25 0.62
C ALA A 481 14.20 -16.70 -0.69
N HIS A 482 13.67 -16.25 -1.83
CA HIS A 482 14.25 -16.54 -3.14
C HIS A 482 15.68 -15.98 -3.26
N LEU A 483 15.89 -14.73 -2.88
CA LEU A 483 17.22 -14.09 -2.93
C LEU A 483 18.23 -14.71 -1.95
N ALA A 484 17.74 -15.19 -0.79
CA ALA A 484 18.59 -15.86 0.19
C ALA A 484 19.12 -17.20 -0.30
N ASP A 485 18.35 -17.92 -1.11
CA ASP A 485 18.75 -19.23 -1.66
C ASP A 485 19.69 -19.12 -2.87
N ARG A 486 19.88 -17.93 -3.42
CA ARG A 486 20.79 -17.73 -4.55
C ARG A 486 22.25 -17.84 -4.09
N PRO A 487 23.09 -18.63 -4.79
CA PRO A 487 24.52 -18.69 -4.49
C PRO A 487 25.15 -17.30 -4.70
N GLY A 488 25.97 -16.85 -3.77
CA GLY A 488 26.72 -15.60 -3.89
C GLY A 488 27.68 -15.62 -5.09
N SER A 489 28.03 -14.43 -5.61
CA SER A 489 28.99 -14.32 -6.73
C SER A 489 30.39 -14.83 -6.37
N ALA A 490 30.72 -14.91 -5.08
CA ALA A 490 32.00 -15.44 -4.60
C ALA A 490 32.15 -16.95 -4.75
N ASP A 491 31.06 -17.69 -5.02
CA ASP A 491 31.04 -19.13 -5.20
C ASP A 491 31.03 -19.55 -6.69
N ARG A 492 31.27 -18.59 -7.61
CA ARG A 492 31.32 -18.85 -9.07
C ARG A 492 32.68 -18.57 -9.70
#